data_59ee6fa8368fb5c75223bc13d1b0cf07
#
_entry.id   59ee6fa8368fb5c75223bc13d1b0cf07
#
_cell.length_a   1.000
_cell.length_b   1.000
_cell.length_c   1.000
_cell.angle_alpha   90.00
_cell.angle_beta   90.00
_cell.angle_gamma   90.00
#
_symmetry.space_group_name_H-M   'P 1'
#
loop_
_entity.id
_entity.type
_entity.pdbx_description
1 polymer ?
#
loop_
_entity_poly.entity_id
_entity_poly.type
_entity_poly.pdbx_seq_one_letter_code
_entity_poly.pdbx_strand_id
1 'polypeptide(L)'
;RLGERVAAGSTQTHRGSKESSYWANPFPLLKDNDGKILAMRAKNYANVGAYLSSRGTLPPVANLGTAAGTYDVPAMHIDVTAVYTNTNPLCPFRGNGRPEASYVIERLIDLAADEIGMDAAELRRINQIPPEAIPYKTALTFTYDSGNFGDNLEKGLVMGDYAGFAARREDSKKNGKLRGIGVSNSIERAGAPSLESAEIRFDATGTVTLYAGTTQQGQG
;
A
#
# COMPACT_ATOMS: atom_id res chain seq x y z
N ARG A 1 13.00 17.62 -20.97
CA ARG A 1 11.53 17.66 -21.17
C ARG A 1 10.89 17.44 -19.82
N LEU A 2 9.96 18.30 -19.42
CA LEU A 2 9.13 18.13 -18.24
C LEU A 2 8.29 16.86 -18.44
N GLY A 3 8.33 15.94 -17.47
CA GLY A 3 7.57 14.71 -17.52
C GLY A 3 6.06 14.95 -17.57
N GLU A 4 5.34 14.03 -18.15
CA GLU A 4 3.88 14.06 -18.21
C GLU A 4 3.26 13.80 -16.83
N ARG A 5 2.11 14.39 -16.61
CA ARG A 5 1.41 14.42 -15.32
C ARG A 5 0.22 13.49 -15.36
N VAL A 6 0.23 12.42 -14.58
CA VAL A 6 -0.95 11.60 -14.34
C VAL A 6 -1.64 12.09 -13.07
N ALA A 7 -2.90 12.47 -13.17
CA ALA A 7 -3.69 12.93 -12.04
C ALA A 7 -4.81 11.92 -11.74
N ALA A 8 -4.74 11.25 -10.60
CA ALA A 8 -5.88 10.48 -10.11
C ALA A 8 -6.70 11.32 -9.14
N GLY A 9 -7.96 11.53 -9.48
CA GLY A 9 -8.97 12.03 -8.59
C GLY A 9 -9.75 10.88 -7.97
N SER A 10 -9.57 10.58 -6.70
CA SER A 10 -10.48 9.67 -6.00
C SER A 10 -10.86 10.21 -4.63
N THR A 11 -12.13 10.46 -4.43
CA THR A 11 -12.75 10.47 -3.12
C THR A 11 -13.12 9.04 -2.79
N GLN A 12 -12.39 8.37 -1.89
CA GLN A 12 -12.81 7.07 -1.40
C GLN A 12 -13.42 7.18 -0.02
N THR A 13 -14.69 6.84 0.05
CA THR A 13 -15.38 6.49 1.28
C THR A 13 -15.42 4.97 1.38
N HIS A 14 -14.57 4.37 2.19
CA HIS A 14 -14.78 2.98 2.59
C HIS A 14 -15.96 2.91 3.57
N ARG A 15 -17.14 2.60 3.06
CA ARG A 15 -18.27 2.20 3.90
C ARG A 15 -17.98 0.80 4.44
N GLY A 16 -17.69 0.71 5.72
CA GLY A 16 -17.65 -0.57 6.43
C GLY A 16 -16.37 -0.93 7.17
N SER A 17 -15.27 -0.21 7.00
CA SER A 17 -14.11 -0.35 7.88
C SER A 17 -14.15 0.67 9.02
N LYS A 18 -13.66 0.30 10.19
CA LYS A 18 -13.47 1.23 11.32
C LYS A 18 -12.37 2.27 11.04
N GLU A 19 -11.73 2.18 9.87
CA GLU A 19 -10.75 3.11 9.34
C GLU A 19 -11.40 3.89 8.20
N SER A 20 -11.93 5.06 8.49
CA SER A 20 -12.40 5.98 7.46
C SER A 20 -11.37 7.09 7.26
N SER A 21 -10.28 6.78 6.58
CA SER A 21 -9.39 7.79 6.05
C SER A 21 -9.90 8.24 4.68
N TYR A 22 -10.20 9.52 4.54
CA TYR A 22 -10.55 10.11 3.25
C TYR A 22 -9.28 10.61 2.58
N TRP A 23 -8.94 10.02 1.46
CA TRP A 23 -7.88 10.52 0.59
C TRP A 23 -8.51 11.41 -0.47
N ALA A 24 -8.39 12.71 -0.32
CA ALA A 24 -8.86 13.68 -1.31
C ALA A 24 -7.69 14.30 -2.07
N ASN A 25 -7.75 14.25 -3.28
CA ASN A 25 -7.09 14.66 -4.51
C ASN A 25 -6.34 16.00 -4.60
N PRO A 26 -5.41 16.18 -5.57
CA PRO A 26 -4.94 15.25 -6.59
C PRO A 26 -3.57 14.67 -6.24
N PHE A 27 -3.34 13.40 -6.64
CA PHE A 27 -2.03 12.75 -6.56
C PHE A 27 -1.38 12.78 -7.94
N PRO A 28 -0.55 13.75 -8.31
CA PRO A 28 0.21 13.64 -9.54
C PRO A 28 1.35 12.66 -9.36
N LEU A 29 1.38 11.65 -10.22
CA LEU A 29 2.55 10.85 -10.52
C LEU A 29 3.23 11.47 -11.74
N LEU A 30 4.48 11.88 -11.59
CA LEU A 30 5.30 12.33 -12.70
C LEU A 30 6.09 11.15 -13.25
N LYS A 31 6.04 10.95 -14.54
CA LYS A 31 6.78 9.94 -15.26
C LYS A 31 7.47 10.54 -16.50
N ASP A 32 8.49 9.87 -17.01
CA ASP A 32 9.04 10.18 -18.33
C ASP A 32 8.25 9.50 -19.47
N ASN A 33 8.72 9.65 -20.70
CA ASN A 33 8.06 9.08 -21.88
C ASN A 33 8.11 7.54 -21.91
N ASP A 34 9.04 6.93 -21.20
CA ASP A 34 9.25 5.48 -21.12
C ASP A 34 8.50 4.85 -19.95
N GLY A 35 7.78 5.65 -19.17
CA GLY A 35 6.99 5.19 -18.03
C GLY A 35 7.77 5.13 -16.72
N LYS A 36 9.04 5.56 -16.67
CA LYS A 36 9.81 5.61 -15.42
C LYS A 36 9.25 6.70 -14.51
N ILE A 37 8.93 6.34 -13.27
CA ILE A 37 8.43 7.27 -12.26
C ILE A 37 9.55 8.23 -11.85
N LEU A 38 9.26 9.52 -11.91
CA LEU A 38 10.20 10.59 -11.55
C LEU A 38 9.87 11.19 -10.17
N ALA A 39 8.60 11.34 -9.86
CA ALA A 39 8.16 11.89 -8.59
C ALA A 39 6.69 11.57 -8.30
N MET A 40 6.33 11.61 -7.02
CA MET A 40 4.96 11.54 -6.54
C MET A 40 4.69 12.64 -5.54
N ARG A 41 3.53 13.29 -5.67
CA ARG A 41 3.04 14.25 -4.68
C ARG A 41 1.66 13.84 -4.20
N ALA A 42 1.43 13.88 -2.88
CA ALA A 42 0.15 13.58 -2.28
C ALA A 42 -0.31 14.69 -1.33
N LYS A 43 -1.62 14.95 -1.31
CA LYS A 43 -2.27 15.77 -0.28
C LYS A 43 -3.41 14.97 0.32
N ASN A 44 -3.28 14.62 1.58
CA ASN A 44 -4.21 13.77 2.32
C ASN A 44 -5.01 14.58 3.34
N TYR A 45 -6.33 14.47 3.30
CA TYR A 45 -7.21 14.94 4.36
C TYR A 45 -7.72 13.74 5.14
N ALA A 46 -7.21 13.57 6.36
CA ALA A 46 -7.54 12.44 7.22
C ALA A 46 -8.69 12.78 8.16
N ASN A 47 -9.80 12.07 8.02
CA ASN A 47 -10.89 12.13 8.98
C ASN A 47 -10.48 11.38 10.26
N VAL A 48 -10.24 12.09 11.36
CA VAL A 48 -9.89 11.50 12.66
C VAL A 48 -11.07 11.29 13.59
N GLY A 49 -12.28 11.62 13.15
CA GLY A 49 -13.51 11.49 13.92
C GLY A 49 -13.73 12.62 14.91
N ALA A 50 -14.64 12.41 15.87
CA ALA A 50 -15.06 13.44 16.83
C ALA A 50 -14.00 13.76 17.89
N TYR A 51 -13.09 12.83 18.16
CA TYR A 51 -11.96 13.00 19.05
C TYR A 51 -10.81 12.08 18.65
N LEU A 52 -9.60 12.45 19.01
CA LEU A 52 -8.41 11.67 18.69
C LEU A 52 -8.26 10.49 19.65
N SER A 53 -8.29 9.27 19.14
CA SER A 53 -7.92 8.08 19.89
C SER A 53 -6.41 8.04 20.14
N SER A 54 -5.95 7.23 21.10
CA SER A 54 -4.53 7.12 21.48
C SER A 54 -3.59 6.79 20.31
N ARG A 55 -4.09 6.14 19.25
CA ARG A 55 -3.33 5.76 18.07
C ARG A 55 -3.98 6.24 16.75
N GLY A 56 -4.94 7.17 16.82
CA GLY A 56 -5.71 7.64 15.68
C GLY A 56 -4.88 8.35 14.59
N THR A 57 -3.67 8.79 14.91
CA THR A 57 -2.76 9.40 13.93
C THR A 57 -1.89 8.38 13.17
N LEU A 58 -1.84 7.12 13.61
CA LEU A 58 -0.98 6.12 12.95
C LEU A 58 -1.40 5.83 11.52
N PRO A 59 -2.69 5.55 11.20
CA PRO A 59 -3.07 5.25 9.83
C PRO A 59 -2.76 6.38 8.84
N PRO A 60 -3.14 7.64 9.12
CA PRO A 60 -2.97 8.70 8.13
C PRO A 60 -1.57 9.33 8.09
N VAL A 61 -0.70 9.06 9.07
CA VAL A 61 0.61 9.72 9.18
C VAL A 61 1.76 8.74 9.23
N ALA A 62 1.81 7.86 10.24
CA ALA A 62 3.01 7.06 10.52
C ALA A 62 3.32 6.02 9.44
N ASN A 63 2.31 5.48 8.78
CA ASN A 63 2.48 4.44 7.77
C ASN A 63 2.52 4.96 6.33
N LEU A 64 2.43 6.27 6.13
CA LEU A 64 2.67 6.88 4.82
C LEU A 64 4.08 6.67 4.29
N GLY A 65 5.03 6.28 5.12
CA GLY A 65 6.38 5.89 4.70
C GLY A 65 6.40 4.74 3.69
N THR A 66 5.33 3.95 3.59
CA THR A 66 5.17 2.89 2.58
C THR A 66 4.46 3.36 1.31
N ALA A 67 4.18 4.64 1.15
CA ALA A 67 3.41 5.16 0.01
C ALA A 67 4.12 5.01 -1.34
N ALA A 68 5.43 4.78 -1.35
CA ALA A 68 6.16 4.39 -2.56
C ALA A 68 5.86 2.95 -3.01
N GLY A 69 5.24 2.13 -2.13
CA GLY A 69 5.05 0.71 -2.41
C GLY A 69 6.39 0.00 -2.62
N THR A 70 6.42 -0.88 -3.60
CA THR A 70 7.62 -1.64 -4.01
C THR A 70 8.42 -0.94 -5.11
N TYR A 71 8.12 0.35 -5.37
CA TYR A 71 8.62 1.06 -6.54
C TYR A 71 9.74 2.05 -6.20
N ASP A 72 10.64 2.20 -7.16
CA ASP A 72 11.68 3.23 -7.16
C ASP A 72 11.06 4.59 -7.51
N VAL A 73 10.69 5.35 -6.47
CA VAL A 73 10.14 6.71 -6.59
C VAL A 73 11.16 7.70 -6.01
N PRO A 74 11.99 8.33 -6.85
CA PRO A 74 13.13 9.09 -6.38
C PRO A 74 12.78 10.36 -5.61
N ALA A 75 11.61 10.94 -5.85
CA ALA A 75 11.15 12.13 -5.14
C ALA A 75 9.68 12.01 -4.71
N MET A 76 9.40 12.27 -3.44
CA MET A 76 8.06 12.23 -2.89
C MET A 76 7.79 13.42 -1.96
N HIS A 77 6.56 13.93 -2.04
CA HIS A 77 6.05 14.91 -1.08
C HIS A 77 4.63 14.53 -0.67
N ILE A 78 4.41 14.32 0.62
CA ILE A 78 3.10 14.01 1.19
C ILE A 78 2.76 15.04 2.26
N ASP A 79 1.64 15.73 2.05
CA ASP A 79 1.05 16.67 2.99
C ASP A 79 -0.21 16.05 3.60
N VAL A 80 -0.31 16.02 4.94
CA VAL A 80 -1.43 15.42 5.66
C VAL A 80 -2.09 16.44 6.56
N THR A 81 -3.38 16.64 6.36
CA THR A 81 -4.23 17.46 7.22
C THR A 81 -5.23 16.56 7.96
N ALA A 82 -5.09 16.45 9.27
CA ALA A 82 -6.07 15.77 10.12
C ALA A 82 -7.27 16.68 10.38
N VAL A 83 -8.48 16.15 10.20
CA VAL A 83 -9.74 16.89 10.33
C VAL A 83 -10.66 16.19 11.33
N TYR A 84 -11.11 16.91 12.33
CA TYR A 84 -12.16 16.45 13.23
C TYR A 84 -13.52 16.50 12.54
N THR A 85 -14.34 15.48 12.77
CA THR A 85 -15.68 15.35 12.18
C THR A 85 -16.65 14.73 13.17
N ASN A 86 -17.94 14.69 12.83
CA ASN A 86 -18.98 14.06 13.66
C ASN A 86 -19.09 12.54 13.46
N THR A 87 -17.99 11.89 13.10
CA THR A 87 -17.94 10.43 12.91
C THR A 87 -17.23 9.73 14.05
N ASN A 88 -17.23 8.41 14.04
CA ASN A 88 -16.45 7.62 15.00
C ASN A 88 -14.96 7.99 14.91
N PRO A 89 -14.23 7.96 16.03
CA PRO A 89 -12.79 8.21 16.02
C PRO A 89 -12.06 7.16 15.19
N LEU A 90 -11.02 7.61 14.51
CA LEU A 90 -10.12 6.74 13.76
C LEU A 90 -9.28 5.90 14.74
N CYS A 91 -9.21 4.60 14.51
CA CYS A 91 -8.36 3.68 15.26
C CYS A 91 -7.60 2.78 14.27
N PRO A 92 -6.35 2.40 14.60
CA PRO A 92 -5.62 1.42 13.82
C PRO A 92 -6.37 0.10 13.74
N PHE A 93 -6.45 -0.43 12.53
CA PHE A 93 -6.82 -1.80 12.25
C PHE A 93 -5.66 -2.47 11.49
N ARG A 94 -5.64 -3.79 11.38
CA ARG A 94 -4.59 -4.55 10.71
C ARG A 94 -4.26 -3.94 9.33
N GLY A 95 -2.99 -3.65 9.07
CA GLY A 95 -2.53 -2.85 7.93
C GLY A 95 -2.29 -1.38 8.26
N ASN A 96 -3.14 -0.76 9.09
CA ASN A 96 -2.91 0.52 9.74
C ASN A 96 -2.40 1.65 8.82
N GLY A 97 -3.15 1.94 7.74
CA GLY A 97 -2.82 2.97 6.74
C GLY A 97 -1.99 2.47 5.55
N ARG A 98 -1.41 1.26 5.62
CA ARG A 98 -0.68 0.67 4.50
C ARG A 98 -1.59 0.19 3.37
N PRO A 99 -2.78 -0.39 3.63
CA PRO A 99 -3.72 -0.69 2.56
C PRO A 99 -4.11 0.54 1.76
N GLU A 100 -4.35 1.67 2.43
CA GLU A 100 -4.68 2.94 1.79
C GLU A 100 -3.51 3.46 0.95
N ALA A 101 -2.29 3.43 1.49
CA ALA A 101 -1.09 3.83 0.77
C ALA A 101 -0.87 2.94 -0.47
N SER A 102 -1.00 1.61 -0.31
CA SER A 102 -0.88 0.65 -1.42
C SER A 102 -1.94 0.89 -2.48
N TYR A 103 -3.19 1.10 -2.08
CA TYR A 103 -4.26 1.40 -3.03
C TYR A 103 -3.94 2.63 -3.89
N VAL A 104 -3.45 3.70 -3.28
CA VAL A 104 -3.14 4.93 -3.98
C VAL A 104 -2.07 4.73 -5.04
N ILE A 105 -0.92 4.17 -4.67
CA ILE A 105 0.19 3.99 -5.61
C ILE A 105 -0.17 2.98 -6.72
N GLU A 106 -0.80 1.88 -6.38
CA GLU A 106 -1.18 0.84 -7.34
C GLU A 106 -2.21 1.37 -8.35
N ARG A 107 -3.18 2.16 -7.86
CA ARG A 107 -4.17 2.79 -8.76
C ARG A 107 -3.57 3.86 -9.64
N LEU A 108 -2.61 4.64 -9.15
CA LEU A 108 -1.88 5.61 -9.96
C LEU A 108 -1.09 4.95 -11.09
N ILE A 109 -0.47 3.80 -10.81
CA ILE A 109 0.26 3.03 -11.81
C ILE A 109 -0.70 2.48 -12.87
N ASP A 110 -1.86 1.96 -12.49
CA ASP A 110 -2.87 1.52 -13.47
C ASP A 110 -3.32 2.67 -14.38
N LEU A 111 -3.63 3.82 -13.80
CA LEU A 111 -4.04 4.99 -14.58
C LEU A 111 -2.91 5.49 -15.50
N ALA A 112 -1.67 5.46 -15.02
CA ALA A 112 -0.53 5.83 -15.84
C ALA A 112 -0.32 4.85 -17.00
N ALA A 113 -0.48 3.56 -16.76
CA ALA A 113 -0.40 2.53 -17.79
C ALA A 113 -1.48 2.73 -18.87
N ASP A 114 -2.72 2.97 -18.45
CA ASP A 114 -3.84 3.26 -19.36
C ASP A 114 -3.55 4.51 -20.22
N GLU A 115 -3.04 5.59 -19.59
CA GLU A 115 -2.77 6.86 -20.25
C GLU A 115 -1.70 6.76 -21.34
N ILE A 116 -0.65 5.96 -21.10
CA ILE A 116 0.44 5.76 -22.07
C ILE A 116 0.23 4.55 -22.99
N GLY A 117 -0.87 3.80 -22.81
CA GLY A 117 -1.15 2.61 -23.60
C GLY A 117 -0.19 1.45 -23.32
N MET A 118 0.39 1.38 -22.13
CA MET A 118 1.32 0.33 -21.70
C MET A 118 0.58 -0.73 -20.87
N ASP A 119 1.07 -1.97 -20.90
CA ASP A 119 0.58 -3.01 -20.01
C ASP A 119 0.86 -2.66 -18.53
N ALA A 120 -0.12 -2.84 -17.66
CA ALA A 120 -0.02 -2.47 -16.26
C ALA A 120 1.05 -3.26 -15.48
N ALA A 121 1.29 -4.53 -15.87
CA ALA A 121 2.37 -5.32 -15.28
C ALA A 121 3.74 -4.85 -15.79
N GLU A 122 3.82 -4.45 -17.05
CA GLU A 122 5.07 -3.91 -17.63
C GLU A 122 5.48 -2.60 -16.97
N LEU A 123 4.53 -1.68 -16.77
CA LEU A 123 4.83 -0.43 -16.07
C LEU A 123 5.32 -0.68 -14.64
N ARG A 124 4.79 -1.72 -13.98
CA ARG A 124 5.29 -2.16 -12.68
C ARG A 124 6.72 -2.68 -12.76
N ARG A 125 7.05 -3.52 -13.74
CA ARG A 125 8.41 -4.05 -13.93
C ARG A 125 9.46 -2.95 -14.09
N ILE A 126 9.16 -1.96 -14.91
CA ILE A 126 10.06 -0.82 -15.17
C ILE A 126 10.40 -0.06 -13.89
N ASN A 127 9.46 -0.02 -12.94
CA ASN A 127 9.56 0.81 -11.74
C ASN A 127 9.84 0.04 -10.46
N GLN A 128 9.99 -1.28 -10.48
CA GLN A 128 10.34 -2.05 -9.28
C GLN A 128 11.69 -1.62 -8.73
N ILE A 129 11.80 -1.62 -7.40
CA ILE A 129 13.10 -1.53 -6.71
C ILE A 129 13.84 -2.84 -6.99
N PRO A 130 15.02 -2.79 -7.66
CA PRO A 130 15.73 -4.01 -7.98
C PRO A 130 16.40 -4.60 -6.71
N PRO A 131 16.57 -5.94 -6.63
CA PRO A 131 17.11 -6.60 -5.44
C PRO A 131 18.49 -6.09 -5.01
N GLU A 132 19.32 -5.71 -5.98
CA GLU A 132 20.67 -5.18 -5.76
C GLU A 132 20.67 -3.78 -5.13
N ALA A 133 19.57 -3.08 -5.15
CA ALA A 133 19.44 -1.78 -4.48
C ALA A 133 19.14 -1.91 -2.98
N ILE A 134 18.84 -3.10 -2.49
CA ILE A 134 18.58 -3.36 -1.07
C ILE A 134 19.89 -3.37 -0.28
N PRO A 135 19.99 -2.65 0.87
CA PRO A 135 18.94 -1.88 1.53
C PRO A 135 18.59 -0.58 0.81
N TYR A 136 17.30 -0.41 0.47
CA TYR A 136 16.80 0.72 -0.31
C TYR A 136 16.19 1.78 0.59
N LYS A 137 16.75 2.99 0.56
CA LYS A 137 16.19 4.15 1.26
C LYS A 137 15.13 4.81 0.40
N THR A 138 13.87 4.77 0.84
CA THR A 138 12.77 5.46 0.16
C THR A 138 12.94 6.98 0.23
N ALA A 139 12.30 7.70 -0.66
CA ALA A 139 12.26 9.17 -0.63
C ALA A 139 11.49 9.73 0.60
N LEU A 140 10.85 8.87 1.38
CA LEU A 140 10.18 9.23 2.64
C LEU A 140 10.99 8.79 3.86
N THR A 141 10.39 8.02 4.77
CA THR A 141 10.97 7.76 6.09
C THR A 141 11.55 6.35 6.25
N PHE A 142 11.18 5.41 5.38
CA PHE A 142 11.56 4.01 5.55
C PHE A 142 12.78 3.63 4.71
N THR A 143 13.52 2.66 5.25
CA THR A 143 14.53 1.90 4.52
C THR A 143 14.04 0.45 4.44
N TYR A 144 13.97 -0.09 3.24
CA TYR A 144 13.66 -1.49 3.03
C TYR A 144 14.95 -2.29 3.14
N ASP A 145 14.99 -3.21 4.06
CA ASP A 145 16.18 -4.01 4.41
C ASP A 145 16.24 -5.33 3.65
N SER A 146 15.14 -5.76 3.09
CA SER A 146 14.99 -7.02 2.37
C SER A 146 13.89 -6.94 1.32
N GLY A 147 13.95 -7.78 0.29
CA GLY A 147 12.90 -7.92 -0.71
C GLY A 147 13.43 -8.24 -2.09
N ASN A 148 12.67 -9.06 -2.82
CA ASN A 148 12.77 -9.27 -4.25
C ASN A 148 11.39 -9.05 -4.86
N PHE A 149 11.04 -7.79 -5.06
CA PHE A 149 9.69 -7.38 -5.42
C PHE A 149 9.33 -7.77 -6.84
N GLY A 150 10.31 -7.78 -7.75
CA GLY A 150 10.13 -8.21 -9.13
C GLY A 150 9.78 -9.70 -9.22
N ASP A 151 10.50 -10.56 -8.51
CA ASP A 151 10.22 -12.00 -8.48
C ASP A 151 8.83 -12.30 -7.89
N ASN A 152 8.43 -11.56 -6.87
CA ASN A 152 7.10 -11.66 -6.28
C ASN A 152 6.00 -11.29 -7.30
N LEU A 153 6.19 -10.21 -8.05
CA LEU A 153 5.28 -9.81 -9.12
C LEU A 153 5.16 -10.90 -10.19
N GLU A 154 6.30 -11.42 -10.70
CA GLU A 154 6.31 -12.45 -11.74
C GLU A 154 5.60 -13.74 -11.30
N LYS A 155 5.86 -14.19 -10.08
CA LYS A 155 5.15 -15.34 -9.51
C LYS A 155 3.64 -15.12 -9.43
N GLY A 156 3.22 -13.93 -9.01
CA GLY A 156 1.80 -13.56 -8.98
C GLY A 156 1.16 -13.56 -10.36
N LEU A 157 1.85 -13.02 -11.37
CA LEU A 157 1.38 -13.00 -12.76
C LEU A 157 1.23 -14.42 -13.34
N VAL A 158 2.18 -15.31 -13.07
CA VAL A 158 2.13 -16.72 -13.50
C VAL A 158 1.00 -17.45 -12.80
N MET A 159 0.88 -17.34 -11.47
CA MET A 159 -0.17 -18.00 -10.69
C MET A 159 -1.58 -17.53 -11.08
N GLY A 160 -1.73 -16.25 -11.41
CA GLY A 160 -3.00 -15.67 -11.87
C GLY A 160 -3.28 -15.90 -13.36
N ASP A 161 -2.38 -16.58 -14.08
CA ASP A 161 -2.44 -16.75 -15.53
C ASP A 161 -2.75 -15.41 -16.23
N TYR A 162 -1.95 -14.40 -15.91
CA TYR A 162 -2.12 -13.05 -16.44
C TYR A 162 -2.09 -13.04 -17.98
N ALA A 163 -1.16 -13.76 -18.59
CA ALA A 163 -1.02 -13.86 -20.03
C ALA A 163 -2.26 -14.46 -20.73
N GLY A 164 -2.94 -15.41 -20.10
CA GLY A 164 -4.18 -16.03 -20.60
C GLY A 164 -5.44 -15.21 -20.36
N PHE A 165 -5.36 -14.04 -19.71
CA PHE A 165 -6.54 -13.26 -19.32
C PHE A 165 -7.38 -12.82 -20.52
N ALA A 166 -6.78 -12.37 -21.62
CA ALA A 166 -7.50 -11.92 -22.80
C ALA A 166 -8.44 -13.01 -23.35
N ALA A 167 -7.95 -14.24 -23.45
CA ALA A 167 -8.76 -15.38 -23.90
C ALA A 167 -9.92 -15.69 -22.91
N ARG A 168 -9.64 -15.69 -21.59
CA ARG A 168 -10.67 -15.89 -20.57
C ARG A 168 -11.73 -14.78 -20.56
N ARG A 169 -11.34 -13.56 -20.86
CA ARG A 169 -12.25 -12.41 -20.98
C ARG A 169 -13.21 -12.58 -22.15
N GLU A 170 -12.70 -12.95 -23.31
CA GLU A 170 -13.52 -13.20 -24.50
C GLU A 170 -14.46 -14.39 -24.32
N ASP A 171 -14.00 -15.48 -23.70
CA ASP A 171 -14.86 -16.61 -23.37
C ASP A 171 -15.99 -16.20 -22.40
N SER A 172 -15.68 -15.44 -21.37
CA SER A 172 -16.69 -14.92 -20.45
C SER A 172 -17.73 -14.04 -21.17
N LYS A 173 -17.29 -13.20 -22.08
CA LYS A 173 -18.16 -12.32 -22.88
C LYS A 173 -19.14 -13.14 -23.75
N LYS A 174 -18.67 -14.21 -24.39
CA LYS A 174 -19.53 -15.15 -25.15
C LYS A 174 -20.63 -15.76 -24.28
N ASN A 175 -20.37 -15.93 -22.99
CA ASN A 175 -21.29 -16.46 -22.00
C ASN A 175 -22.08 -15.36 -21.25
N GLY A 176 -22.15 -14.14 -21.79
CA GLY A 176 -22.90 -13.02 -21.20
C GLY A 176 -22.32 -12.50 -19.88
N LYS A 177 -21.04 -12.76 -19.58
CA LYS A 177 -20.37 -12.33 -18.33
C LYS A 177 -19.26 -11.33 -18.62
N LEU A 178 -19.05 -10.40 -17.69
CA LEU A 178 -17.88 -9.52 -17.68
C LEU A 178 -16.80 -10.11 -16.78
N ARG A 179 -15.56 -10.04 -17.23
CA ARG A 179 -14.39 -10.47 -16.46
C ARG A 179 -13.37 -9.34 -16.41
N GLY A 180 -12.91 -9.03 -15.19
CA GLY A 180 -11.84 -8.08 -14.94
C GLY A 180 -10.61 -8.75 -14.35
N ILE A 181 -9.48 -8.10 -14.44
CA ILE A 181 -8.23 -8.45 -13.80
C ILE A 181 -7.63 -7.19 -13.18
N GLY A 182 -6.94 -7.33 -12.08
CA GLY A 182 -6.12 -6.29 -11.48
C GLY A 182 -4.81 -6.88 -11.00
N VAL A 183 -3.77 -6.08 -11.00
CA VAL A 183 -2.43 -6.42 -10.50
C VAL A 183 -2.07 -5.45 -9.39
N SER A 184 -1.54 -5.96 -8.29
CA SER A 184 -1.02 -5.16 -7.18
C SER A 184 0.21 -5.86 -6.62
N ASN A 185 1.27 -5.09 -6.34
CA ASN A 185 2.48 -5.59 -5.69
C ASN A 185 2.78 -4.72 -4.46
N SER A 186 2.20 -5.08 -3.34
CA SER A 186 2.25 -4.28 -2.11
C SER A 186 3.33 -4.77 -1.14
N ILE A 187 3.79 -3.86 -0.29
CA ILE A 187 4.73 -4.14 0.78
C ILE A 187 4.07 -3.99 2.14
N GLU A 188 4.38 -4.89 3.05
CA GLU A 188 4.02 -4.80 4.47
C GLU A 188 5.30 -4.73 5.31
N ARG A 189 5.34 -3.81 6.25
CA ARG A 189 6.43 -3.72 7.22
C ARG A 189 6.21 -4.72 8.36
N ALA A 190 7.14 -5.63 8.54
CA ALA A 190 7.13 -6.54 9.67
C ALA A 190 7.55 -5.83 10.97
N GLY A 191 6.93 -6.24 12.09
CA GLY A 191 7.21 -5.74 13.44
C GLY A 191 6.64 -4.36 13.73
N ALA A 192 6.67 -4.01 15.02
CA ALA A 192 6.32 -2.68 15.52
C ALA A 192 7.55 -2.05 16.16
N PRO A 193 7.72 -0.71 16.10
CA PRO A 193 8.86 -0.01 16.72
C PRO A 193 8.68 0.12 18.24
N SER A 194 7.87 -0.73 18.87
CA SER A 194 7.58 -0.72 20.30
C SER A 194 8.31 -1.84 21.02
N LEU A 195 8.63 -1.59 22.29
CA LEU A 195 9.20 -2.59 23.16
C LEU A 195 8.15 -3.69 23.44
N GLU A 196 8.54 -4.93 23.23
CA GLU A 196 7.79 -6.11 23.65
C GLU A 196 8.54 -6.83 24.75
N SER A 197 7.79 -7.47 25.66
CA SER A 197 8.34 -8.24 26.76
C SER A 197 7.71 -9.63 26.81
N ALA A 198 8.48 -10.59 27.27
CA ALA A 198 8.00 -11.92 27.60
C ALA A 198 8.51 -12.31 28.97
N GLU A 199 7.67 -12.99 29.76
CA GLU A 199 8.01 -13.52 31.07
C GLU A 199 7.67 -15.01 31.13
N ILE A 200 8.61 -15.82 31.62
CA ILE A 200 8.39 -17.25 31.86
C ILE A 200 8.36 -17.48 33.35
N ARG A 201 7.26 -18.03 33.86
CA ARG A 201 7.10 -18.40 35.26
C ARG A 201 7.04 -19.90 35.43
N PHE A 202 7.78 -20.40 36.41
CA PHE A 202 7.74 -21.78 36.89
C PHE A 202 7.06 -21.82 38.26
N ASP A 203 6.13 -22.72 38.44
CA ASP A 203 5.54 -22.92 39.75
C ASP A 203 5.97 -24.28 40.38
N ALA A 204 5.68 -24.45 41.66
CA ALA A 204 6.08 -25.63 42.41
C ALA A 204 5.38 -26.92 41.94
N THR A 205 4.31 -26.84 41.14
CA THR A 205 3.60 -27.98 40.57
C THR A 205 4.24 -28.45 39.28
N GLY A 206 5.27 -27.75 38.77
CA GLY A 206 5.94 -28.04 37.51
C GLY A 206 5.28 -27.39 36.30
N THR A 207 4.26 -26.55 36.51
CA THR A 207 3.64 -25.81 35.41
C THR A 207 4.56 -24.67 34.96
N VAL A 208 4.66 -24.49 33.64
CA VAL A 208 5.41 -23.40 33.02
C VAL A 208 4.41 -22.49 32.31
N THR A 209 4.40 -21.21 32.70
CA THR A 209 3.52 -20.20 32.09
C THR A 209 4.33 -19.17 31.36
N LEU A 210 4.03 -18.96 30.06
CA LEU A 210 4.58 -17.89 29.25
C LEU A 210 3.59 -16.71 29.19
N TYR A 211 4.02 -15.56 29.65
CA TYR A 211 3.32 -14.30 29.42
C TYR A 211 3.99 -13.58 28.27
N ALA A 212 3.27 -13.36 27.19
CA ALA A 212 3.77 -12.66 26.01
C ALA A 212 2.87 -11.46 25.68
N GLY A 213 3.46 -10.36 25.24
CA GLY A 213 2.74 -9.14 24.86
C GLY A 213 2.06 -9.23 23.49
N THR A 214 2.38 -10.25 22.70
CA THR A 214 1.79 -10.46 21.37
C THR A 214 0.37 -10.99 21.45
N THR A 215 -0.48 -10.51 20.56
CA THR A 215 -1.87 -10.96 20.41
C THR A 215 -2.12 -11.51 19.03
N GLN A 216 -2.99 -12.53 18.93
CA GLN A 216 -3.45 -13.06 17.66
C GLN A 216 -4.35 -12.06 16.94
N GLN A 217 -3.99 -11.72 15.70
CA GLN A 217 -4.76 -10.86 14.79
C GLN A 217 -4.97 -11.51 13.42
N GLY A 218 -4.87 -12.83 13.34
CA GLY A 218 -4.97 -13.59 12.11
C GLY A 218 -3.68 -13.76 11.32
N GLN A 219 -2.52 -13.48 11.93
CA GLN A 219 -1.21 -13.63 11.27
C GLN A 219 -0.64 -15.05 11.33
N GLY A 220 -1.23 -15.96 12.06
CA GLY A 220 -0.75 -17.34 12.25
C GLY A 220 -0.02 -17.55 13.54
#